data_6969a0cdaa6bd21db8072783fae227a3
#
_entry.id   6969a0cdaa6bd21db8072783fae227a3
#
_cell.length_a   1.000
_cell.length_b   1.000
_cell.length_c   1.000
_cell.angle_alpha   90.00
_cell.angle_beta   90.00
_cell.angle_gamma   90.00
#
_symmetry.space_group_name_H-M   'P 1'
#
loop_
_entity.id
_entity.type
_entity.pdbx_description
1 polymer ?
#
loop_
_entity_poly.entity_id
_entity_poly.type
_entity_poly.pdbx_seq_one_letter_code
_entity_poly.pdbx_strand_id
1 'polypeptide(L)'
;MIHQMVAKLYREKYGISLPLYPKQRLDAEITARNVSGKNEVNMDMIFEYLSDYSEEERNRLRFLEEKCEIDNCVGNPLMIEVWKWCRDNGKKIVIITDMYLPRRVLNAILAKIGVDYDCLYISGEEGVTKRTSELFAVVLRKLNIKPTQIIHIGDDLNNDINMPRMKGITSLLRLSKESNVLPYIKVEQYNSSLEKDHLYSLLSRYCSNKEPLSAEQRIGYTILGPLIVDFCQWLHVIRKENNLHKLFFVAREGFFIKKVYEKMYPQEASDLMYIRLNKNTLRLPLLSMHNSCEYFMKAKVGRLIYDWKLIFDLLYISDYESAKHFVTLRTGFDGFHETMTLKELESGKYNEILILLFEFQRDMIEEQCSLLDEYLMSLGLFEGSVGLVNNSINGNGQSMLIDYLLSKGKDCDILGLQFIKTSKCEKLLKGKCRAWLTESNISEFSKTRFYSNCLLMEHLMFEPCGTSIRFYRHGNKVEVLCAPPRTEQKDFEKIANIQKYALEFVDDYTSHVGISLDMAGFYGYFNMLCHPLYDDAALLGHLNDDDMDGDKKISDTRFPFRFKYLFSRDIPFDITWREGYFTLKNISWWGISLYLISVRLQFYKQIVKSYIKRIVFLK
;
A
#
# COMPACT_ATOMS: atom_id res chain seq x y z
N MET A 1 -8.81 21.01 -5.88
CA MET A 1 -8.58 20.53 -4.49
C MET A 1 -9.28 21.41 -3.46
N ILE A 2 -8.91 22.67 -3.24
CA ILE A 2 -9.54 23.55 -2.23
C ILE A 2 -11.06 23.59 -2.34
N HIS A 3 -11.62 23.88 -3.53
CA HIS A 3 -13.07 24.00 -3.72
C HIS A 3 -13.86 22.72 -3.39
N GLN A 4 -13.23 21.58 -3.52
CA GLN A 4 -13.84 20.28 -3.18
C GLN A 4 -13.77 20.02 -1.66
N MET A 5 -12.69 20.45 -1.00
CA MET A 5 -12.62 20.47 0.47
C MET A 5 -13.72 21.39 1.03
N VAL A 6 -13.91 22.55 0.42
CA VAL A 6 -14.99 23.47 0.78
C VAL A 6 -16.35 22.80 0.67
N ALA A 7 -16.64 22.13 -0.45
CA ALA A 7 -17.91 21.40 -0.63
C ALA A 7 -18.11 20.30 0.42
N LYS A 8 -17.05 19.57 0.77
CA LYS A 8 -17.06 18.55 1.84
C LYS A 8 -17.35 19.18 3.20
N LEU A 9 -16.57 20.19 3.59
CA LEU A 9 -16.75 20.89 4.88
C LEU A 9 -18.12 21.55 4.98
N TYR A 10 -18.66 22.07 3.87
CA TYR A 10 -19.99 22.64 3.82
C TYR A 10 -21.06 21.59 4.14
N ARG A 11 -20.95 20.40 3.52
CA ARG A 11 -21.84 19.27 3.82
C ARG A 11 -21.74 18.83 5.28
N GLU A 12 -20.51 18.70 5.80
CA GLU A 12 -20.28 18.29 7.20
C GLU A 12 -20.85 19.28 8.20
N LYS A 13 -20.71 20.57 7.92
CA LYS A 13 -21.13 21.63 8.85
C LYS A 13 -22.62 22.01 8.74
N TYR A 14 -23.18 21.97 7.53
CA TYR A 14 -24.54 22.47 7.25
C TYR A 14 -25.49 21.35 6.78
N GLY A 15 -25.05 20.14 6.57
CA GLY A 15 -25.85 19.01 6.10
C GLY A 15 -26.25 19.07 4.61
N ILE A 16 -25.77 20.06 3.86
CA ILE A 16 -26.15 20.31 2.46
C ILE A 16 -25.01 19.85 1.54
N SER A 17 -25.32 18.98 0.58
CA SER A 17 -24.35 18.50 -0.42
C SER A 17 -24.32 19.44 -1.62
N LEU A 18 -23.10 19.88 -2.00
CA LEU A 18 -22.88 20.80 -3.12
C LEU A 18 -21.92 20.18 -4.15
N PRO A 19 -22.34 19.11 -4.88
CA PRO A 19 -21.44 18.34 -5.76
C PRO A 19 -20.95 19.15 -6.97
N LEU A 20 -21.69 20.17 -7.39
CA LEU A 20 -21.33 21.02 -8.54
C LEU A 20 -20.49 22.24 -8.15
N TYR A 21 -20.39 22.58 -6.86
CA TYR A 21 -19.67 23.77 -6.39
C TYR A 21 -18.24 23.88 -6.91
N PRO A 22 -17.41 22.83 -6.90
CA PRO A 22 -16.03 22.95 -7.37
C PRO A 22 -15.94 23.43 -8.82
N LYS A 23 -16.83 22.97 -9.68
CA LYS A 23 -16.91 23.39 -11.08
C LYS A 23 -17.45 24.81 -11.19
N GLN A 24 -18.57 25.12 -10.53
CA GLN A 24 -19.19 26.43 -10.53
C GLN A 24 -18.23 27.51 -10.01
N ARG A 25 -17.43 27.21 -8.98
CA ARG A 25 -16.42 28.12 -8.43
C ARG A 25 -15.30 28.43 -9.46
N LEU A 26 -14.86 27.40 -10.19
CA LEU A 26 -13.88 27.58 -11.26
C LEU A 26 -14.46 28.39 -12.43
N ASP A 27 -15.68 28.07 -12.85
CA ASP A 27 -16.40 28.80 -13.92
C ASP A 27 -16.62 30.26 -13.53
N ALA A 28 -16.91 30.54 -12.26
CA ALA A 28 -17.06 31.91 -11.72
C ALA A 28 -15.73 32.70 -11.82
N GLU A 29 -14.58 32.06 -11.51
CA GLU A 29 -13.28 32.73 -11.67
C GLU A 29 -12.98 33.04 -13.13
N ILE A 30 -13.21 32.08 -14.04
CA ILE A 30 -13.04 32.28 -15.49
C ILE A 30 -13.91 33.42 -15.96
N THR A 31 -15.16 33.45 -15.53
CA THR A 31 -16.12 34.53 -15.90
C THR A 31 -15.66 35.87 -15.38
N ALA A 32 -15.25 35.96 -14.11
CA ALA A 32 -14.75 37.18 -13.51
C ALA A 32 -13.54 37.75 -14.30
N ARG A 33 -12.58 36.88 -14.68
CA ARG A 33 -11.43 37.27 -15.51
C ARG A 33 -11.83 37.76 -16.89
N ASN A 34 -12.78 37.09 -17.54
CA ASN A 34 -13.23 37.48 -18.88
C ASN A 34 -14.02 38.81 -18.90
N VAL A 35 -14.86 39.06 -17.88
CA VAL A 35 -15.73 40.23 -17.83
C VAL A 35 -15.01 41.44 -17.26
N SER A 36 -14.10 41.27 -16.32
CA SER A 36 -13.42 42.41 -15.65
C SER A 36 -12.63 43.31 -16.61
N GLY A 37 -12.23 42.78 -17.79
CA GLY A 37 -11.34 43.47 -18.72
C GLY A 37 -9.99 43.82 -18.10
N LYS A 38 -9.75 43.39 -16.85
CA LYS A 38 -8.51 43.60 -16.10
C LYS A 38 -7.62 42.35 -16.21
N ASN A 39 -6.34 42.55 -16.10
CA ASN A 39 -5.37 41.43 -16.12
C ASN A 39 -5.49 40.52 -14.88
N GLU A 40 -6.15 40.99 -13.82
CA GLU A 40 -6.28 40.25 -12.58
C GLU A 40 -7.61 40.49 -11.88
N VAL A 41 -8.09 39.53 -11.09
CA VAL A 41 -9.30 39.55 -10.28
C VAL A 41 -9.01 39.29 -8.82
N ASN A 42 -9.88 39.69 -7.93
CA ASN A 42 -9.84 39.37 -6.51
C ASN A 42 -10.98 38.44 -6.11
N MET A 43 -10.96 37.97 -4.88
CA MET A 43 -11.93 37.02 -4.36
C MET A 43 -13.35 37.56 -4.36
N ASP A 44 -13.53 38.87 -4.09
CA ASP A 44 -14.86 39.50 -4.09
C ASP A 44 -15.51 39.44 -5.49
N MET A 45 -14.74 39.83 -6.52
CA MET A 45 -15.18 39.73 -7.91
C MET A 45 -15.56 38.31 -8.33
N ILE A 46 -14.80 37.31 -7.89
CA ILE A 46 -15.08 35.91 -8.22
C ILE A 46 -16.40 35.46 -7.59
N PHE A 47 -16.61 35.77 -6.31
CA PHE A 47 -17.82 35.36 -5.59
C PHE A 47 -19.10 36.07 -6.06
N GLU A 48 -19.00 37.21 -6.73
CA GLU A 48 -20.13 37.86 -7.39
C GLU A 48 -20.75 36.99 -8.51
N TYR A 49 -19.94 36.18 -9.19
CA TYR A 49 -20.40 35.30 -10.27
C TYR A 49 -20.89 33.92 -9.80
N LEU A 50 -20.97 33.67 -8.50
CA LEU A 50 -21.61 32.47 -7.94
C LEU A 50 -23.11 32.70 -7.76
N SER A 51 -23.81 33.02 -8.85
CA SER A 51 -25.24 33.43 -8.84
C SER A 51 -26.19 32.31 -8.39
N ASP A 52 -25.77 31.05 -8.46
CA ASP A 52 -26.57 29.89 -8.03
C ASP A 52 -26.71 29.79 -6.51
N TYR A 53 -25.96 30.61 -5.76
CA TYR A 53 -25.94 30.61 -4.30
C TYR A 53 -26.45 31.93 -3.74
N SER A 54 -27.25 31.87 -2.67
CA SER A 54 -27.68 33.05 -1.91
C SER A 54 -26.46 33.79 -1.33
N GLU A 55 -26.66 35.04 -0.96
CA GLU A 55 -25.59 35.85 -0.33
C GLU A 55 -25.05 35.19 0.94
N GLU A 56 -25.94 34.60 1.76
CA GLU A 56 -25.55 33.89 2.97
C GLU A 56 -24.70 32.65 2.65
N GLU A 57 -25.10 31.86 1.64
CA GLU A 57 -24.33 30.68 1.20
C GLU A 57 -22.97 31.07 0.61
N ARG A 58 -22.90 32.13 -0.19
CA ARG A 58 -21.65 32.67 -0.71
C ARG A 58 -20.70 33.07 0.43
N ASN A 59 -21.20 33.74 1.46
CA ASN A 59 -20.40 34.13 2.63
C ASN A 59 -19.88 32.91 3.41
N ARG A 60 -20.71 31.86 3.58
CA ARG A 60 -20.30 30.60 4.22
C ARG A 60 -19.24 29.87 3.40
N LEU A 61 -19.43 29.76 2.08
CA LEU A 61 -18.50 29.14 1.16
C LEU A 61 -17.15 29.88 1.13
N ARG A 62 -17.20 31.22 1.08
CA ARG A 62 -16.01 32.08 1.15
C ARG A 62 -15.23 31.87 2.43
N PHE A 63 -15.91 31.88 3.57
CA PHE A 63 -15.27 31.63 4.87
C PHE A 63 -14.56 30.26 4.89
N LEU A 64 -15.20 29.22 4.36
CA LEU A 64 -14.63 27.89 4.28
C LEU A 64 -13.45 27.83 3.30
N GLU A 65 -13.50 28.54 2.16
CA GLU A 65 -12.38 28.60 1.21
C GLU A 65 -11.16 29.28 1.84
N GLU A 66 -11.34 30.44 2.48
CA GLU A 66 -10.27 31.12 3.20
C GLU A 66 -9.66 30.25 4.30
N LYS A 67 -10.49 29.55 5.06
CA LYS A 67 -10.05 28.60 6.08
C LYS A 67 -9.26 27.45 5.46
N CYS A 68 -9.75 26.85 4.38
CA CYS A 68 -9.04 25.76 3.68
C CYS A 68 -7.68 26.22 3.16
N GLU A 69 -7.58 27.42 2.61
CA GLU A 69 -6.30 27.97 2.14
C GLU A 69 -5.30 28.13 3.31
N ILE A 70 -5.74 28.70 4.43
CA ILE A 70 -4.89 28.87 5.61
C ILE A 70 -4.45 27.51 6.17
N ASP A 71 -5.40 26.57 6.32
CA ASP A 71 -5.16 25.29 6.98
C ASP A 71 -4.22 24.39 6.15
N ASN A 72 -4.26 24.48 4.81
CA ASN A 72 -3.51 23.61 3.93
C ASN A 72 -2.20 24.19 3.37
N CYS A 73 -1.98 25.50 3.45
CA CYS A 73 -0.71 26.08 3.07
C CYS A 73 0.38 25.73 4.09
N VAL A 74 1.57 25.33 3.60
CA VAL A 74 2.76 25.04 4.39
C VAL A 74 3.97 25.76 3.82
N GLY A 75 4.92 26.07 4.68
CA GLY A 75 6.18 26.72 4.27
C GLY A 75 7.11 25.73 3.55
N ASN A 76 7.74 26.15 2.50
CA ASN A 76 8.81 25.39 1.88
C ASN A 76 10.08 25.48 2.73
N PRO A 77 10.67 24.36 3.24
CA PRO A 77 11.79 24.38 4.18
C PRO A 77 13.01 25.13 3.63
N LEU A 78 13.37 24.88 2.37
CA LEU A 78 14.51 25.55 1.72
C LEU A 78 14.28 27.07 1.64
N MET A 79 13.06 27.49 1.28
CA MET A 79 12.74 28.91 1.21
C MET A 79 12.67 29.56 2.59
N ILE A 80 12.29 28.83 3.61
CA ILE A 80 12.36 29.29 5.00
C ILE A 80 13.81 29.48 5.44
N GLU A 81 14.72 28.58 5.05
CA GLU A 81 16.16 28.74 5.31
C GLU A 81 16.73 29.96 4.58
N VAL A 82 16.38 30.18 3.32
CA VAL A 82 16.77 31.38 2.55
C VAL A 82 16.19 32.62 3.21
N TRP A 83 14.93 32.60 3.64
CA TRP A 83 14.32 33.72 4.36
C TRP A 83 15.07 34.03 5.67
N LYS A 84 15.38 33.04 6.51
CA LYS A 84 16.17 33.20 7.74
C LYS A 84 17.51 33.83 7.44
N TRP A 85 18.26 33.29 6.47
CA TRP A 85 19.54 33.82 6.04
C TRP A 85 19.43 35.30 5.63
N CYS A 86 18.39 35.67 4.86
CA CYS A 86 18.15 37.05 4.46
C CYS A 86 17.90 37.96 5.68
N ARG A 87 17.11 37.52 6.65
CA ARG A 87 16.85 38.26 7.88
C ARG A 87 18.13 38.45 8.70
N ASP A 88 18.87 37.37 8.91
CA ASP A 88 20.13 37.40 9.67
C ASP A 88 21.19 38.33 9.03
N ASN A 89 21.11 38.53 7.71
CA ASN A 89 21.98 39.43 6.97
C ASN A 89 21.34 40.82 6.69
N GLY A 90 20.30 41.20 7.42
CA GLY A 90 19.68 42.51 7.36
C GLY A 90 19.01 42.85 6.01
N LYS A 91 18.60 41.85 5.22
CA LYS A 91 17.92 42.06 3.94
C LYS A 91 16.43 42.33 4.17
N LYS A 92 15.89 43.25 3.39
CA LYS A 92 14.43 43.46 3.33
C LYS A 92 13.76 42.35 2.54
N ILE A 93 12.65 41.83 3.07
CA ILE A 93 11.85 40.78 2.46
C ILE A 93 10.61 41.38 1.80
N VAL A 94 10.51 41.15 0.50
CA VAL A 94 9.37 41.60 -0.32
C VAL A 94 8.70 40.38 -0.92
N ILE A 95 7.43 40.17 -0.58
CA ILE A 95 6.63 39.10 -1.15
C ILE A 95 5.82 39.63 -2.33
N ILE A 96 5.93 38.99 -3.49
CA ILE A 96 5.24 39.35 -4.73
C ILE A 96 4.48 38.11 -5.21
N THR A 97 3.15 38.18 -5.25
CA THR A 97 2.33 37.01 -5.56
C THR A 97 1.19 37.34 -6.53
N ASP A 98 0.98 36.43 -7.52
CA ASP A 98 -0.20 36.44 -8.37
C ASP A 98 -1.28 35.60 -7.69
N MET A 99 -2.12 36.27 -6.85
CA MET A 99 -3.16 35.62 -6.05
C MET A 99 -4.41 36.50 -5.97
N TYR A 100 -5.57 35.85 -6.01
CA TYR A 100 -6.87 36.48 -5.80
C TYR A 100 -7.27 36.57 -4.32
N LEU A 101 -6.55 35.88 -3.43
CA LEU A 101 -6.84 35.86 -2.00
C LEU A 101 -6.62 37.24 -1.34
N PRO A 102 -7.47 37.62 -0.40
CA PRO A 102 -7.30 38.89 0.30
C PRO A 102 -6.07 38.86 1.22
N ARG A 103 -5.46 40.03 1.43
CA ARG A 103 -4.25 40.24 2.25
C ARG A 103 -4.33 39.58 3.62
N ARG A 104 -5.52 39.61 4.28
CA ARG A 104 -5.70 38.98 5.59
C ARG A 104 -5.47 37.47 5.58
N VAL A 105 -5.82 36.79 4.50
CA VAL A 105 -5.63 35.34 4.33
C VAL A 105 -4.14 35.05 4.12
N LEU A 106 -3.48 35.79 3.24
CA LEU A 106 -2.03 35.63 3.01
C LEU A 106 -1.23 35.94 4.28
N ASN A 107 -1.62 36.96 5.04
CA ASN A 107 -1.00 37.25 6.34
C ASN A 107 -1.17 36.11 7.33
N ALA A 108 -2.34 35.51 7.40
CA ALA A 108 -2.59 34.36 8.27
C ALA A 108 -1.74 33.14 7.86
N ILE A 109 -1.62 32.88 6.53
CA ILE A 109 -0.73 31.84 6.00
C ILE A 109 0.74 32.11 6.39
N LEU A 110 1.25 33.31 6.15
CA LEU A 110 2.63 33.68 6.44
C LEU A 110 2.92 33.62 7.94
N ALA A 111 2.00 34.08 8.78
CA ALA A 111 2.13 33.98 10.24
C ALA A 111 2.14 32.53 10.72
N LYS A 112 1.27 31.66 10.14
CA LYS A 112 1.23 30.23 10.45
C LYS A 112 2.56 29.54 10.15
N ILE A 113 3.21 29.90 9.04
CA ILE A 113 4.51 29.31 8.67
C ILE A 113 5.71 30.01 9.28
N GLY A 114 5.50 31.02 10.13
CA GLY A 114 6.55 31.74 10.84
C GLY A 114 7.38 32.67 9.97
N VAL A 115 6.83 33.18 8.86
CA VAL A 115 7.51 34.09 7.93
C VAL A 115 6.97 35.49 8.09
N ASP A 116 7.81 36.43 8.48
CA ASP A 116 7.56 37.86 8.45
C ASP A 116 8.13 38.50 7.17
N TYR A 117 7.64 39.68 6.84
CA TYR A 117 8.02 40.39 5.62
C TYR A 117 7.95 41.92 5.83
N ASP A 118 8.69 42.68 5.01
CA ASP A 118 8.64 44.14 5.02
C ASP A 118 7.54 44.71 4.13
N CYS A 119 7.31 44.06 2.97
CA CYS A 119 6.28 44.46 2.02
C CYS A 119 5.63 43.24 1.36
N LEU A 120 4.30 43.32 1.10
CA LEU A 120 3.52 42.30 0.39
C LEU A 120 2.76 42.97 -0.76
N TYR A 121 2.98 42.48 -1.98
CA TYR A 121 2.31 42.92 -3.20
C TYR A 121 1.50 41.78 -3.79
N ILE A 122 0.20 41.98 -3.92
CA ILE A 122 -0.79 40.97 -4.34
C ILE A 122 -1.42 41.43 -5.65
N SER A 123 -1.36 40.60 -6.70
CA SER A 123 -1.94 40.95 -8.01
C SER A 123 -3.41 41.32 -7.96
N GLY A 124 -4.21 40.61 -7.16
CA GLY A 124 -5.63 40.89 -6.96
C GLY A 124 -5.94 42.24 -6.33
N GLU A 125 -4.99 42.83 -5.56
CA GLU A 125 -5.11 44.18 -5.01
C GLU A 125 -4.54 45.26 -5.95
N GLU A 126 -3.42 44.94 -6.63
CA GLU A 126 -2.74 45.87 -7.52
C GLU A 126 -3.36 45.94 -8.93
N GLY A 127 -4.22 44.98 -9.29
CA GLY A 127 -4.89 44.90 -10.60
C GLY A 127 -3.98 44.54 -11.77
N VAL A 128 -2.74 44.11 -11.49
CA VAL A 128 -1.73 43.73 -12.48
C VAL A 128 -0.96 42.48 -12.01
N THR A 129 -0.39 41.74 -12.93
CA THR A 129 0.23 40.44 -12.66
C THR A 129 1.73 40.41 -12.90
N LYS A 130 2.40 39.39 -12.34
CA LYS A 130 3.79 39.06 -12.70
C LYS A 130 3.88 38.67 -14.18
N ARG A 131 2.85 37.96 -14.70
CA ARG A 131 2.77 37.50 -16.08
C ARG A 131 2.93 38.61 -17.11
N THR A 132 2.44 39.81 -16.82
CA THR A 132 2.60 40.98 -17.68
C THR A 132 3.85 41.81 -17.35
N SER A 133 4.63 41.40 -16.37
CA SER A 133 5.74 42.13 -15.75
C SER A 133 5.35 43.45 -15.04
N GLU A 134 4.10 43.86 -15.12
CA GLU A 134 3.65 45.16 -14.57
C GLU A 134 3.66 45.15 -13.03
N LEU A 135 3.41 44.02 -12.38
CA LEU A 135 3.50 43.92 -10.92
C LEU A 135 4.91 44.25 -10.42
N PHE A 136 5.95 43.83 -11.13
CA PHE A 136 7.33 44.20 -10.80
C PHE A 136 7.58 45.68 -10.97
N ALA A 137 7.00 46.33 -12.00
CA ALA A 137 7.11 47.77 -12.19
C ALA A 137 6.41 48.52 -11.03
N VAL A 138 5.27 48.05 -10.55
CA VAL A 138 4.59 48.59 -9.37
C VAL A 138 5.46 48.49 -8.13
N VAL A 139 6.07 47.32 -7.91
CA VAL A 139 6.97 47.08 -6.76
C VAL A 139 8.16 48.04 -6.77
N LEU A 140 8.89 48.14 -7.89
CA LEU A 140 10.05 49.03 -8.01
C LEU A 140 9.67 50.49 -7.75
N ARG A 141 8.55 50.96 -8.28
CA ARG A 141 8.03 52.31 -8.11
C ARG A 141 7.65 52.57 -6.65
N LYS A 142 6.86 51.68 -6.01
CA LYS A 142 6.40 51.85 -4.63
C LYS A 142 7.52 51.76 -3.62
N LEU A 143 8.53 50.93 -3.87
CA LEU A 143 9.71 50.84 -3.02
C LEU A 143 10.76 51.94 -3.31
N ASN A 144 10.61 52.67 -4.41
CA ASN A 144 11.55 53.67 -4.89
C ASN A 144 13.00 53.14 -4.98
N ILE A 145 13.13 51.94 -5.61
CA ILE A 145 14.44 51.26 -5.77
C ILE A 145 14.72 51.01 -7.26
N LYS A 146 16.02 50.87 -7.57
CA LYS A 146 16.49 50.45 -8.89
C LYS A 146 16.35 48.93 -9.03
N PRO A 147 16.13 48.41 -10.24
CA PRO A 147 16.04 46.96 -10.49
C PRO A 147 17.24 46.15 -9.99
N THR A 148 18.42 46.73 -9.97
CA THR A 148 19.67 46.10 -9.49
C THR A 148 19.77 45.99 -7.95
N GLN A 149 18.84 46.57 -7.20
CA GLN A 149 18.80 46.53 -5.74
C GLN A 149 17.89 45.43 -5.19
N ILE A 150 17.23 44.66 -6.06
CA ILE A 150 16.34 43.56 -5.70
C ILE A 150 16.71 42.28 -6.46
N ILE A 151 16.61 41.16 -5.78
CA ILE A 151 16.71 39.82 -6.37
C ILE A 151 15.34 39.15 -6.20
N HIS A 152 14.79 38.62 -7.28
CA HIS A 152 13.57 37.83 -7.23
C HIS A 152 13.89 36.35 -7.27
N ILE A 153 13.25 35.55 -6.40
CA ILE A 153 13.38 34.10 -6.33
C ILE A 153 11.99 33.50 -6.52
N GLY A 154 11.84 32.59 -7.46
CA GLY A 154 10.58 31.88 -7.71
C GLY A 154 10.78 30.64 -8.55
N ASP A 155 9.69 29.91 -8.82
CA ASP A 155 9.71 28.58 -9.45
C ASP A 155 9.10 28.56 -10.85
N ASP A 156 8.39 29.60 -11.26
CA ASP A 156 7.86 29.71 -12.62
C ASP A 156 8.87 30.38 -13.57
N LEU A 157 9.30 29.63 -14.60
CA LEU A 157 10.31 30.12 -15.55
C LEU A 157 9.86 31.41 -16.27
N ASN A 158 8.58 31.53 -16.57
CA ASN A 158 8.07 32.74 -17.23
C ASN A 158 7.84 33.89 -16.25
N ASN A 159 7.01 33.65 -15.24
CA ASN A 159 6.52 34.72 -14.34
C ASN A 159 7.57 35.17 -13.32
N ASP A 160 8.47 34.26 -12.88
CA ASP A 160 9.46 34.57 -11.84
C ASP A 160 10.88 34.75 -12.39
N ILE A 161 11.14 34.36 -13.65
CA ILE A 161 12.49 34.51 -14.22
C ILE A 161 12.47 35.48 -15.39
N ASN A 162 11.67 35.19 -16.44
CA ASN A 162 11.70 36.00 -17.67
C ASN A 162 11.09 37.38 -17.43
N MET A 163 9.94 37.47 -16.78
CA MET A 163 9.23 38.73 -16.59
C MET A 163 9.99 39.73 -15.69
N PRO A 164 10.55 39.37 -14.52
CA PRO A 164 11.37 40.34 -13.74
C PRO A 164 12.65 40.72 -14.48
N ARG A 165 13.28 39.82 -15.26
CA ARG A 165 14.46 40.16 -16.09
C ARG A 165 14.15 41.23 -17.14
N MET A 166 12.94 41.22 -17.72
CA MET A 166 12.49 42.29 -18.65
C MET A 166 12.44 43.65 -17.98
N LYS A 167 12.31 43.73 -16.65
CA LYS A 167 12.36 44.95 -15.86
C LYS A 167 13.76 45.23 -15.29
N GLY A 168 14.78 44.44 -15.66
CA GLY A 168 16.17 44.57 -15.18
C GLY A 168 16.43 43.99 -13.79
N ILE A 169 15.51 43.22 -13.24
CA ILE A 169 15.64 42.55 -11.94
C ILE A 169 16.43 41.25 -12.11
N THR A 170 17.44 41.05 -11.23
CA THR A 170 18.11 39.75 -11.14
C THR A 170 17.15 38.71 -10.58
N SER A 171 17.02 37.59 -11.27
CA SER A 171 16.10 36.51 -10.88
C SER A 171 16.80 35.15 -10.79
N LEU A 172 16.44 34.39 -9.75
CA LEU A 172 16.96 33.06 -9.47
C LEU A 172 15.80 32.04 -9.56
N LEU A 173 15.98 31.06 -10.44
CA LEU A 173 15.00 29.96 -10.56
C LEU A 173 15.23 28.97 -9.42
N ARG A 174 14.20 28.80 -8.62
CA ARG A 174 14.09 27.65 -7.76
C ARG A 174 13.52 26.49 -8.58
N LEU A 175 14.36 25.54 -8.96
CA LEU A 175 13.85 24.33 -9.58
C LEU A 175 12.98 23.57 -8.57
N SER A 176 11.70 23.45 -8.86
CA SER A 176 10.88 22.48 -8.16
C SER A 176 11.35 21.09 -8.63
N LYS A 177 11.78 20.27 -7.70
CA LYS A 177 12.19 18.89 -8.00
C LYS A 177 10.97 17.95 -8.13
N GLU A 178 9.78 18.47 -8.35
CA GLU A 178 8.52 17.72 -8.33
C GLU A 178 8.53 16.49 -9.23
N SER A 179 9.18 16.54 -10.39
CA SER A 179 9.26 15.39 -11.30
C SER A 179 10.10 14.22 -10.75
N ASN A 180 11.00 14.46 -9.78
CA ASN A 180 11.85 13.43 -9.17
C ASN A 180 11.37 13.00 -7.77
N VAL A 181 10.44 13.76 -7.19
CA VAL A 181 9.98 13.57 -5.81
C VAL A 181 9.02 12.38 -5.68
N LEU A 182 8.20 12.13 -6.70
CA LEU A 182 7.22 11.05 -6.74
C LEU A 182 7.43 10.14 -7.96
N PRO A 183 8.51 9.34 -7.99
CA PRO A 183 8.90 8.60 -9.19
C PRO A 183 7.88 7.55 -9.62
N TYR A 184 7.01 7.13 -8.71
CA TYR A 184 6.03 6.07 -8.94
C TYR A 184 4.60 6.57 -9.15
N ILE A 185 4.35 7.87 -8.97
CA ILE A 185 3.04 8.47 -9.17
C ILE A 185 3.06 9.24 -10.48
N LYS A 186 2.48 8.62 -11.51
CA LYS A 186 2.32 9.24 -12.83
C LYS A 186 0.96 9.91 -12.90
N VAL A 187 0.94 11.22 -12.78
CA VAL A 187 -0.29 12.04 -12.84
C VAL A 187 -1.12 11.74 -14.09
N GLU A 188 -0.45 11.47 -15.23
CA GLU A 188 -1.09 11.17 -16.51
C GLU A 188 -1.88 9.83 -16.54
N GLN A 189 -1.57 8.89 -15.64
CA GLN A 189 -2.28 7.61 -15.54
C GLN A 189 -3.59 7.72 -14.76
N TYR A 190 -3.78 8.85 -14.11
CA TYR A 190 -4.96 9.10 -13.31
C TYR A 190 -5.87 10.04 -14.10
N ASN A 191 -7.06 9.58 -14.49
CA ASN A 191 -8.14 10.52 -14.75
C ASN A 191 -8.23 11.41 -13.52
N SER A 192 -8.07 12.73 -13.66
CA SER A 192 -8.05 13.67 -12.56
C SER A 192 -9.30 13.48 -11.71
N SER A 193 -9.14 12.82 -10.57
CA SER A 193 -10.16 12.74 -9.54
C SER A 193 -9.64 13.48 -8.30
N LEU A 194 -10.54 13.97 -7.50
CA LEU A 194 -10.23 14.67 -6.25
C LEU A 194 -9.31 13.86 -5.35
N GLU A 195 -9.59 12.58 -5.25
CA GLU A 195 -8.92 11.63 -4.37
C GLU A 195 -7.44 11.54 -4.71
N LYS A 196 -7.13 11.54 -6.00
CA LYS A 196 -5.77 11.47 -6.53
C LYS A 196 -5.01 12.77 -6.34
N ASP A 197 -5.67 13.90 -6.52
CA ASP A 197 -5.09 15.23 -6.28
C ASP A 197 -4.73 15.42 -4.80
N HIS A 198 -5.56 14.90 -3.89
CA HIS A 198 -5.28 14.91 -2.46
C HIS A 198 -4.08 14.04 -2.09
N LEU A 199 -4.07 12.80 -2.57
CA LEU A 199 -2.94 11.91 -2.35
C LEU A 199 -1.66 12.54 -2.89
N TYR A 200 -1.67 13.05 -4.13
CA TYR A 200 -0.53 13.71 -4.74
C TYR A 200 -0.03 14.89 -3.89
N SER A 201 -0.94 15.75 -3.44
CA SER A 201 -0.58 16.91 -2.62
C SER A 201 0.02 16.51 -1.27
N LEU A 202 -0.52 15.48 -0.60
CA LEU A 202 0.00 14.98 0.66
C LEU A 202 1.42 14.41 0.48
N LEU A 203 1.60 13.56 -0.54
CA LEU A 203 2.89 12.95 -0.85
C LEU A 203 3.93 13.98 -1.28
N SER A 204 3.55 14.92 -2.15
CA SER A 204 4.42 16.00 -2.63
C SER A 204 4.90 16.89 -1.47
N ARG A 205 3.99 17.24 -0.57
CA ARG A 205 4.32 18.01 0.66
C ARG A 205 5.32 17.28 1.53
N TYR A 206 5.11 16.00 1.80
CA TYR A 206 6.02 15.20 2.62
C TYR A 206 7.42 15.14 2.00
N CYS A 207 7.48 14.80 0.71
CA CYS A 207 8.75 14.70 0.00
C CYS A 207 9.50 16.03 -0.06
N SER A 208 8.82 17.13 -0.38
CA SER A 208 9.44 18.47 -0.44
C SER A 208 9.99 18.92 0.90
N ASN A 209 9.40 18.48 2.01
CA ASN A 209 9.82 18.88 3.36
C ASN A 209 10.98 18.04 3.92
N LYS A 210 11.24 16.84 3.37
CA LYS A 210 12.20 15.88 3.93
C LYS A 210 13.28 15.42 2.93
N GLU A 211 13.46 16.08 1.80
CA GLU A 211 14.52 15.71 0.84
C GLU A 211 15.95 15.89 1.42
N PRO A 212 16.86 14.95 1.12
CA PRO A 212 16.68 13.72 0.37
C PRO A 212 16.02 12.61 1.22
N LEU A 213 15.02 11.91 0.66
CA LEU A 213 14.39 10.77 1.32
C LEU A 213 15.28 9.53 1.27
N SER A 214 15.38 8.80 2.38
CA SER A 214 15.91 7.43 2.34
C SER A 214 14.94 6.50 1.56
N ALA A 215 15.44 5.34 1.11
CA ALA A 215 14.58 4.36 0.45
C ALA A 215 13.45 3.88 1.37
N GLU A 216 13.73 3.67 2.68
CA GLU A 216 12.71 3.28 3.66
C GLU A 216 11.63 4.36 3.81
N GLN A 217 12.02 5.64 3.87
CA GLN A 217 11.07 6.76 3.95
C GLN A 217 10.19 6.81 2.70
N ARG A 218 10.81 6.76 1.52
CA ARG A 218 10.09 6.80 0.25
C ARG A 218 9.13 5.62 0.13
N ILE A 219 9.59 4.38 0.34
CA ILE A 219 8.75 3.19 0.22
C ILE A 219 7.66 3.21 1.29
N GLY A 220 7.99 3.52 2.54
CA GLY A 220 7.02 3.53 3.63
C GLY A 220 5.92 4.56 3.40
N TYR A 221 6.30 5.82 3.28
CA TYR A 221 5.34 6.92 3.23
C TYR A 221 4.62 7.02 1.88
N THR A 222 5.34 6.84 0.74
CA THR A 222 4.72 7.12 -0.57
C THR A 222 4.13 5.89 -1.25
N ILE A 223 4.45 4.68 -0.77
CA ILE A 223 4.02 3.42 -1.41
C ILE A 223 3.22 2.55 -0.46
N LEU A 224 3.82 2.08 0.65
CA LEU A 224 3.16 1.13 1.56
C LEU A 224 1.98 1.78 2.30
N GLY A 225 2.15 3.00 2.80
CA GLY A 225 1.08 3.72 3.49
C GLY A 225 -0.17 3.88 2.62
N PRO A 226 -0.09 4.50 1.44
CA PRO A 226 -1.21 4.61 0.52
C PRO A 226 -1.83 3.26 0.11
N LEU A 227 -1.01 2.24 -0.16
CA LEU A 227 -1.48 0.89 -0.54
C LEU A 227 -2.37 0.28 0.54
N ILE A 228 -1.91 0.32 1.81
CA ILE A 228 -2.64 -0.32 2.90
C ILE A 228 -3.84 0.52 3.33
N VAL A 229 -3.76 1.85 3.28
CA VAL A 229 -4.94 2.73 3.51
C VAL A 229 -6.05 2.42 2.50
N ASP A 230 -5.72 2.31 1.22
CA ASP A 230 -6.66 2.00 0.15
C ASP A 230 -7.32 0.61 0.37
N PHE A 231 -6.52 -0.38 0.74
CA PHE A 231 -7.04 -1.70 1.11
C PHE A 231 -7.91 -1.68 2.37
N CYS A 232 -7.53 -0.95 3.41
CA CYS A 232 -8.32 -0.81 4.64
C CYS A 232 -9.66 -0.09 4.40
N GLN A 233 -9.70 0.87 3.48
CA GLN A 233 -10.95 1.51 3.06
C GLN A 233 -11.91 0.50 2.41
N TRP A 234 -11.39 -0.33 1.52
CA TRP A 234 -12.17 -1.41 0.93
C TRP A 234 -12.64 -2.42 2.00
N LEU A 235 -11.78 -2.82 2.94
CA LEU A 235 -12.17 -3.71 4.06
C LEU A 235 -13.33 -3.12 4.86
N HIS A 236 -13.29 -1.82 5.15
CA HIS A 236 -14.34 -1.13 5.90
C HIS A 236 -15.68 -1.13 5.17
N VAL A 237 -15.68 -0.89 3.86
CA VAL A 237 -16.88 -0.98 3.03
C VAL A 237 -17.45 -2.39 3.04
N ILE A 238 -16.62 -3.41 2.74
CA ILE A 238 -17.05 -4.82 2.71
C ILE A 238 -17.56 -5.30 4.08
N ARG A 239 -16.91 -4.87 5.17
CA ARG A 239 -17.38 -5.17 6.53
C ARG A 239 -18.82 -4.70 6.74
N LYS A 240 -19.13 -3.46 6.36
CA LYS A 240 -20.47 -2.88 6.50
C LYS A 240 -21.51 -3.52 5.58
N GLU A 241 -21.16 -3.71 4.31
CA GLU A 241 -22.06 -4.32 3.33
C GLU A 241 -22.47 -5.76 3.69
N ASN A 242 -21.57 -6.51 4.35
CA ASN A 242 -21.83 -7.90 4.73
C ASN A 242 -22.17 -8.07 6.22
N ASN A 243 -22.35 -6.97 6.97
CA ASN A 243 -22.65 -6.97 8.40
C ASN A 243 -21.70 -7.85 9.23
N LEU A 244 -20.38 -7.78 8.96
CA LEU A 244 -19.38 -8.57 9.66
C LEU A 244 -19.15 -8.00 11.07
N HIS A 245 -19.41 -8.79 12.09
CA HIS A 245 -19.25 -8.40 13.49
C HIS A 245 -17.79 -8.16 13.85
N LYS A 246 -16.92 -9.10 13.48
CA LYS A 246 -15.48 -9.04 13.77
C LYS A 246 -14.64 -9.21 12.50
N LEU A 247 -13.45 -8.61 12.50
CA LEU A 247 -12.41 -8.86 11.52
C LEU A 247 -11.24 -9.58 12.17
N PHE A 248 -10.87 -10.73 11.62
CA PHE A 248 -9.74 -11.54 12.03
C PHE A 248 -8.58 -11.34 11.06
N PHE A 249 -7.51 -10.72 11.51
CA PHE A 249 -6.31 -10.48 10.73
C PHE A 249 -5.34 -11.64 10.91
N VAL A 250 -5.09 -12.39 9.86
CA VAL A 250 -4.27 -13.62 9.92
C VAL A 250 -2.79 -13.27 9.94
N ALA A 251 -2.06 -13.92 10.84
CA ALA A 251 -0.61 -13.79 10.94
C ALA A 251 0.07 -14.30 9.63
N ARG A 252 1.17 -13.70 9.17
CA ARG A 252 1.98 -12.59 9.74
C ARG A 252 1.61 -11.22 9.17
N GLU A 253 1.13 -11.19 7.92
CA GLU A 253 0.83 -9.98 7.15
C GLU A 253 -0.31 -9.17 7.77
N GLY A 254 -1.29 -9.85 8.34
CA GLY A 254 -2.42 -9.22 9.03
C GLY A 254 -2.03 -8.30 10.20
N PHE A 255 -0.82 -8.44 10.73
CA PHE A 255 -0.32 -7.61 11.82
C PHE A 255 -0.27 -6.13 11.44
N PHE A 256 0.35 -5.82 10.31
CA PHE A 256 0.49 -4.44 9.87
C PHE A 256 -0.84 -3.88 9.36
N ILE A 257 -1.61 -4.70 8.64
CA ILE A 257 -2.95 -4.29 8.14
C ILE A 257 -3.87 -3.92 9.31
N LYS A 258 -3.87 -4.75 10.39
CA LYS A 258 -4.65 -4.46 11.60
C LYS A 258 -4.27 -3.12 12.22
N LYS A 259 -2.97 -2.84 12.38
CA LYS A 259 -2.47 -1.56 12.92
C LYS A 259 -2.96 -0.35 12.13
N VAL A 260 -2.93 -0.44 10.81
CA VAL A 260 -3.41 0.64 9.93
C VAL A 260 -4.92 0.79 10.06
N TYR A 261 -5.67 -0.32 10.05
CA TYR A 261 -7.12 -0.30 10.18
C TYR A 261 -7.56 0.30 11.52
N GLU A 262 -6.91 -0.06 12.63
CA GLU A 262 -7.18 0.52 13.96
C GLU A 262 -6.96 2.03 14.01
N LYS A 263 -5.88 2.52 13.35
CA LYS A 263 -5.63 3.97 13.25
C LYS A 263 -6.70 4.70 12.44
N MET A 264 -7.19 4.09 11.36
CA MET A 264 -8.22 4.69 10.50
C MET A 264 -9.61 4.65 11.15
N TYR A 265 -9.92 3.59 11.90
CA TYR A 265 -11.25 3.32 12.46
C TYR A 265 -11.16 2.94 13.94
N PRO A 266 -10.67 3.84 14.82
CA PRO A 266 -10.42 3.52 16.24
C PRO A 266 -11.68 3.10 17.01
N GLN A 267 -12.86 3.53 16.58
CA GLN A 267 -14.14 3.14 17.15
C GLN A 267 -14.49 1.66 16.93
N GLU A 268 -13.81 0.98 16.01
CA GLU A 268 -14.01 -0.44 15.69
C GLU A 268 -12.95 -1.36 16.33
N ALA A 269 -12.01 -0.81 17.11
CA ALA A 269 -10.84 -1.52 17.64
C ALA A 269 -11.19 -2.77 18.47
N SER A 270 -12.31 -2.77 19.22
CA SER A 270 -12.80 -3.92 19.99
C SER A 270 -13.14 -5.15 19.14
N ASP A 271 -13.44 -4.94 17.86
CA ASP A 271 -13.91 -5.98 16.95
C ASP A 271 -12.79 -6.49 16.02
N LEU A 272 -11.56 -6.02 16.24
CA LEU A 272 -10.40 -6.37 15.42
C LEU A 272 -9.52 -7.38 16.14
N MET A 273 -9.53 -8.62 15.67
CA MET A 273 -8.75 -9.71 16.27
C MET A 273 -7.52 -10.04 15.42
N TYR A 274 -6.39 -10.28 16.07
CA TYR A 274 -5.21 -10.85 15.41
C TYR A 274 -5.17 -12.35 15.67
N ILE A 275 -5.16 -13.16 14.60
CA ILE A 275 -5.25 -14.61 14.70
C ILE A 275 -4.04 -15.31 14.10
N ARG A 276 -3.40 -16.18 14.88
CA ARG A 276 -2.20 -16.93 14.47
C ARG A 276 -2.59 -18.29 13.89
N LEU A 277 -3.17 -18.26 12.69
CA LEU A 277 -3.52 -19.47 11.95
C LEU A 277 -2.68 -19.60 10.68
N ASN A 278 -2.11 -20.77 10.49
CA ASN A 278 -1.42 -21.15 9.26
C ASN A 278 -1.48 -22.67 9.06
N LYS A 279 -0.82 -23.18 8.02
CA LYS A 279 -0.78 -24.61 7.74
C LYS A 279 -0.14 -25.43 8.88
N ASN A 280 0.81 -24.86 9.63
CA ASN A 280 1.47 -25.58 10.73
C ASN A 280 0.55 -25.75 11.93
N THR A 281 -0.12 -24.65 12.34
CA THR A 281 -1.06 -24.69 13.49
C THR A 281 -2.31 -25.51 13.21
N LEU A 282 -2.74 -25.64 11.95
CA LEU A 282 -3.89 -26.44 11.54
C LEU A 282 -3.54 -27.89 11.22
N ARG A 283 -2.25 -28.23 10.99
CA ARG A 283 -1.86 -29.56 10.53
C ARG A 283 -2.31 -30.67 11.48
N LEU A 284 -1.89 -30.63 12.74
CA LEU A 284 -2.24 -31.67 13.71
C LEU A 284 -3.76 -31.74 13.97
N PRO A 285 -4.46 -30.63 14.21
CA PRO A 285 -5.92 -30.68 14.36
C PRO A 285 -6.65 -31.35 13.20
N LEU A 286 -6.21 -31.12 11.95
CA LEU A 286 -6.82 -31.72 10.77
C LEU A 286 -6.56 -33.23 10.67
N LEU A 287 -5.52 -33.79 11.30
CA LEU A 287 -5.24 -35.21 11.32
C LEU A 287 -6.24 -36.00 12.21
N SER A 288 -6.99 -35.34 13.08
CA SER A 288 -8.11 -35.93 13.79
C SER A 288 -9.32 -36.25 12.91
N MET A 289 -9.33 -35.76 11.67
CA MET A 289 -10.44 -35.93 10.73
C MET A 289 -10.37 -37.27 9.99
N HIS A 290 -11.50 -37.71 9.48
CA HIS A 290 -11.62 -38.99 8.78
C HIS A 290 -10.67 -39.17 7.59
N ASN A 291 -10.37 -38.08 6.85
CA ASN A 291 -9.44 -38.07 5.71
C ASN A 291 -8.05 -37.52 6.09
N SER A 292 -7.46 -37.97 7.20
CA SER A 292 -6.23 -37.45 7.76
C SER A 292 -5.07 -37.36 6.76
N CYS A 293 -4.85 -38.37 5.91
CA CYS A 293 -3.82 -38.34 4.88
C CYS A 293 -4.03 -37.24 3.84
N GLU A 294 -5.28 -37.00 3.39
CA GLU A 294 -5.60 -35.90 2.49
C GLU A 294 -5.29 -34.55 3.11
N TYR A 295 -5.65 -34.35 4.38
CA TYR A 295 -5.36 -33.11 5.10
C TYR A 295 -3.88 -32.90 5.37
N PHE A 296 -3.13 -33.98 5.67
CA PHE A 296 -1.68 -33.91 5.74
C PHE A 296 -1.09 -33.39 4.44
N MET A 297 -1.56 -33.89 3.29
CA MET A 297 -1.14 -33.42 1.98
C MET A 297 -1.59 -31.98 1.66
N LYS A 298 -2.77 -31.56 2.11
CA LYS A 298 -3.20 -30.15 1.99
C LYS A 298 -2.31 -29.20 2.79
N ALA A 299 -1.81 -29.64 3.95
CA ALA A 299 -0.93 -28.88 4.85
C ALA A 299 0.58 -29.08 4.56
N LYS A 300 0.92 -29.71 3.43
CA LYS A 300 2.32 -30.01 3.05
C LYS A 300 3.18 -28.76 2.90
N VAL A 301 4.50 -28.95 3.07
CA VAL A 301 5.51 -27.95 2.72
C VAL A 301 5.79 -27.96 1.21
N GLY A 302 6.30 -26.87 0.66
CA GLY A 302 6.52 -26.69 -0.78
C GLY A 302 7.76 -27.43 -1.34
N ARG A 303 8.00 -28.69 -0.94
CA ARG A 303 9.15 -29.50 -1.40
C ARG A 303 8.73 -30.54 -2.42
N LEU A 304 9.66 -30.90 -3.33
CA LEU A 304 9.46 -31.98 -4.31
C LEU A 304 9.95 -33.33 -3.78
N ILE A 305 10.90 -33.33 -2.84
CA ILE A 305 11.50 -34.52 -2.20
C ILE A 305 11.29 -34.39 -0.70
N TYR A 306 10.89 -35.49 -0.09
CA TYR A 306 10.67 -35.63 1.34
C TYR A 306 11.56 -36.75 1.87
N ASP A 307 12.00 -36.64 3.11
CA ASP A 307 12.58 -37.72 3.91
C ASP A 307 11.69 -37.97 5.15
N TRP A 308 11.92 -39.11 5.81
CA TRP A 308 11.13 -39.45 6.99
C TRP A 308 11.42 -38.53 8.18
N LYS A 309 12.62 -37.98 8.26
CA LYS A 309 12.92 -36.98 9.29
C LYS A 309 12.01 -35.77 9.14
N LEU A 310 11.86 -35.26 7.94
CA LEU A 310 10.92 -34.15 7.68
C LEU A 310 9.47 -34.51 8.05
N ILE A 311 9.02 -35.75 7.74
CA ILE A 311 7.69 -36.22 8.13
C ILE A 311 7.54 -36.23 9.67
N PHE A 312 8.52 -36.76 10.39
CA PHE A 312 8.53 -36.77 11.85
C PHE A 312 8.52 -35.34 12.43
N ASP A 313 9.36 -34.44 11.88
CA ASP A 313 9.39 -33.04 12.29
C ASP A 313 8.04 -32.32 12.05
N LEU A 314 7.39 -32.60 10.92
CA LEU A 314 6.06 -32.07 10.60
C LEU A 314 4.96 -32.57 11.53
N LEU A 315 5.13 -33.75 12.13
CA LEU A 315 4.23 -34.36 13.11
C LEU A 315 4.64 -34.05 14.56
N TYR A 316 5.72 -33.31 14.77
CA TYR A 316 6.31 -33.04 16.10
C TYR A 316 6.68 -34.30 16.87
N ILE A 317 7.07 -35.38 16.18
CA ILE A 317 7.62 -36.60 16.76
C ILE A 317 9.06 -36.29 17.13
N SER A 318 9.40 -36.36 18.44
CA SER A 318 10.76 -36.15 18.93
C SER A 318 11.53 -37.48 19.07
N ASP A 319 10.83 -38.56 19.40
CA ASP A 319 11.40 -39.90 19.52
C ASP A 319 11.20 -40.67 18.20
N TYR A 320 12.14 -40.46 17.29
CA TYR A 320 12.12 -41.08 15.96
C TYR A 320 12.25 -42.62 16.04
N GLU A 321 13.04 -43.12 16.96
CA GLU A 321 13.30 -44.56 17.05
C GLU A 321 12.09 -45.32 17.57
N SER A 322 11.42 -44.82 18.59
CA SER A 322 10.14 -45.38 19.05
C SER A 322 9.06 -45.35 17.99
N ALA A 323 8.95 -44.25 17.21
CA ALA A 323 8.00 -44.13 16.13
C ALA A 323 8.30 -45.13 15.00
N LYS A 324 9.55 -45.29 14.58
CA LYS A 324 9.99 -46.29 13.59
C LYS A 324 9.65 -47.70 14.06
N HIS A 325 10.01 -48.01 15.30
CA HIS A 325 9.74 -49.33 15.90
C HIS A 325 8.24 -49.64 15.93
N PHE A 326 7.42 -48.64 16.33
CA PHE A 326 5.96 -48.77 16.36
C PHE A 326 5.37 -49.13 14.98
N VAL A 327 5.86 -48.50 13.92
CA VAL A 327 5.44 -48.78 12.54
C VAL A 327 5.98 -50.11 12.04
N THR A 328 7.27 -50.37 12.23
CA THR A 328 7.94 -51.62 11.76
C THR A 328 7.29 -52.87 12.36
N LEU A 329 6.96 -52.85 13.65
CA LEU A 329 6.25 -53.96 14.32
C LEU A 329 4.88 -54.28 13.69
N ARG A 330 4.21 -53.30 13.10
CA ARG A 330 2.84 -53.48 12.56
C ARG A 330 2.81 -53.79 11.06
N THR A 331 3.83 -53.34 10.32
CA THR A 331 3.81 -53.39 8.85
C THR A 331 5.01 -54.14 8.25
N GLY A 332 6.07 -54.37 9.05
CA GLY A 332 7.36 -54.84 8.54
C GLY A 332 8.14 -53.80 7.75
N PHE A 333 7.68 -52.54 7.71
CA PHE A 333 8.33 -51.45 6.96
C PHE A 333 9.63 -51.03 7.65
N ASP A 334 10.72 -50.99 6.88
CA ASP A 334 12.07 -50.59 7.31
C ASP A 334 12.70 -49.48 6.45
N GLY A 335 11.95 -48.99 5.45
CA GLY A 335 12.39 -47.99 4.47
C GLY A 335 12.56 -46.54 5.00
N PHE A 336 12.75 -46.35 6.31
CA PHE A 336 12.90 -44.99 6.91
C PHE A 336 14.17 -44.25 6.52
N HIS A 337 15.10 -44.92 5.86
CA HIS A 337 16.32 -44.31 5.30
C HIS A 337 16.14 -43.79 3.87
N GLU A 338 15.02 -44.10 3.23
CA GLU A 338 14.73 -43.68 1.86
C GLU A 338 14.13 -42.27 1.80
N THR A 339 14.34 -41.61 0.67
CA THR A 339 13.62 -40.38 0.30
C THR A 339 12.44 -40.73 -0.58
N MET A 340 11.41 -39.88 -0.54
CA MET A 340 10.18 -40.04 -1.34
C MET A 340 9.89 -38.76 -2.14
N THR A 341 9.39 -38.94 -3.34
CA THR A 341 8.91 -37.80 -4.14
C THR A 341 7.53 -37.36 -3.69
N LEU A 342 7.21 -36.08 -3.95
CA LEU A 342 5.87 -35.55 -3.72
C LEU A 342 4.80 -36.41 -4.44
N LYS A 343 5.07 -36.90 -5.66
CA LYS A 343 4.15 -37.74 -6.42
C LYS A 343 3.86 -39.09 -5.73
N GLU A 344 4.87 -39.70 -5.11
CA GLU A 344 4.69 -40.95 -4.36
C GLU A 344 3.83 -40.71 -3.12
N LEU A 345 4.05 -39.61 -2.39
CA LEU A 345 3.19 -39.22 -1.28
C LEU A 345 1.73 -38.98 -1.74
N GLU A 346 1.54 -38.22 -2.81
CA GLU A 346 0.22 -37.91 -3.38
C GLU A 346 -0.49 -39.16 -3.96
N SER A 347 0.25 -40.17 -4.38
CA SER A 347 -0.33 -41.43 -4.86
C SER A 347 -0.92 -42.32 -3.76
N GLY A 348 -0.67 -41.98 -2.49
CA GLY A 348 -1.10 -42.78 -1.35
C GLY A 348 -0.21 -43.97 -1.02
N LYS A 349 0.95 -44.12 -1.69
CA LYS A 349 1.92 -45.24 -1.46
C LYS A 349 2.28 -45.44 0.01
N TYR A 350 2.34 -44.37 0.78
CA TYR A 350 2.74 -44.36 2.18
C TYR A 350 1.59 -44.12 3.17
N ASN A 351 0.33 -44.17 2.73
CA ASN A 351 -0.82 -43.85 3.59
C ASN A 351 -0.91 -44.73 4.83
N GLU A 352 -0.65 -46.03 4.72
CA GLU A 352 -0.64 -46.96 5.87
C GLU A 352 0.37 -46.54 6.93
N ILE A 353 1.59 -46.20 6.49
CA ILE A 353 2.68 -45.73 7.37
C ILE A 353 2.29 -44.39 8.03
N LEU A 354 1.74 -43.46 7.25
CA LEU A 354 1.30 -42.16 7.77
C LEU A 354 0.19 -42.31 8.82
N ILE A 355 -0.79 -43.18 8.58
CA ILE A 355 -1.89 -43.46 9.54
C ILE A 355 -1.34 -43.99 10.85
N LEU A 356 -0.38 -44.91 10.81
CA LEU A 356 0.27 -45.42 12.02
C LEU A 356 1.10 -44.36 12.75
N LEU A 357 1.74 -43.44 12.03
CA LEU A 357 2.43 -42.29 12.64
C LEU A 357 1.42 -41.31 13.28
N PHE A 358 0.23 -41.13 12.68
CA PHE A 358 -0.84 -40.33 13.29
C PHE A 358 -1.40 -41.00 14.55
N GLU A 359 -1.52 -42.34 14.53
CA GLU A 359 -1.89 -43.12 15.72
C GLU A 359 -0.85 -43.01 16.82
N PHE A 360 0.45 -43.12 16.49
CA PHE A 360 1.54 -42.91 17.42
C PHE A 360 1.50 -41.51 18.07
N GLN A 361 1.05 -40.49 17.32
CA GLN A 361 0.99 -39.10 17.78
C GLN A 361 -0.40 -38.65 18.24
N ARG A 362 -1.29 -39.60 18.54
CA ARG A 362 -2.72 -39.35 18.88
C ARG A 362 -2.90 -38.33 20.00
N ASP A 363 -2.18 -38.48 21.11
CA ASP A 363 -2.34 -37.62 22.29
C ASP A 363 -2.00 -36.16 21.95
N MET A 364 -0.93 -35.92 21.17
CA MET A 364 -0.55 -34.60 20.70
C MET A 364 -1.61 -34.02 19.73
N ILE A 365 -2.17 -34.84 18.85
CA ILE A 365 -3.23 -34.42 17.92
C ILE A 365 -4.47 -33.98 18.69
N GLU A 366 -4.89 -34.76 19.69
CA GLU A 366 -6.04 -34.45 20.54
C GLU A 366 -5.83 -33.18 21.38
N GLU A 367 -4.61 -33.04 21.94
CA GLU A 367 -4.23 -31.81 22.66
C GLU A 367 -4.31 -30.58 21.74
N GLN A 368 -3.75 -30.65 20.53
CA GLN A 368 -3.77 -29.52 19.59
C GLN A 368 -5.19 -29.19 19.11
N CYS A 369 -6.07 -30.17 18.98
CA CYS A 369 -7.50 -29.94 18.73
C CYS A 369 -8.16 -29.15 19.86
N SER A 370 -7.95 -29.59 21.11
CA SER A 370 -8.53 -28.94 22.28
C SER A 370 -8.04 -27.49 22.43
N LEU A 371 -6.72 -27.28 22.25
CA LEU A 371 -6.12 -25.95 22.31
C LEU A 371 -6.60 -25.03 21.17
N LEU A 372 -6.74 -25.54 19.96
CA LEU A 372 -7.30 -24.77 18.84
C LEU A 372 -8.75 -24.35 19.13
N ASP A 373 -9.59 -25.28 19.59
CA ASP A 373 -10.99 -24.97 19.91
C ASP A 373 -11.09 -23.88 21.00
N GLU A 374 -10.28 -23.97 22.05
CA GLU A 374 -10.23 -22.96 23.14
C GLU A 374 -9.71 -21.62 22.62
N TYR A 375 -8.66 -21.63 21.78
CA TYR A 375 -8.10 -20.43 21.19
C TYR A 375 -9.12 -19.69 20.31
N LEU A 376 -9.83 -20.41 19.44
CA LEU A 376 -10.85 -19.82 18.58
C LEU A 376 -12.04 -19.27 19.37
N MET A 377 -12.46 -19.97 20.44
CA MET A 377 -13.50 -19.48 21.35
C MET A 377 -13.05 -18.20 22.09
N SER A 378 -11.81 -18.17 22.60
CA SER A 378 -11.29 -17.01 23.32
C SER A 378 -11.22 -15.74 22.48
N LEU A 379 -11.09 -15.88 21.16
CA LEU A 379 -11.10 -14.76 20.20
C LEU A 379 -12.52 -14.38 19.73
N GLY A 380 -13.56 -15.16 20.10
CA GLY A 380 -14.93 -14.91 19.70
C GLY A 380 -15.21 -15.18 18.22
N LEU A 381 -14.56 -16.21 17.62
CA LEU A 381 -14.77 -16.58 16.21
C LEU A 381 -16.20 -17.02 15.91
N PHE A 382 -16.92 -17.51 16.92
CA PHE A 382 -18.29 -18.05 16.79
C PHE A 382 -19.38 -17.01 17.04
N GLU A 383 -19.03 -15.74 17.19
CA GLU A 383 -19.96 -14.66 17.51
C GLU A 383 -20.44 -13.94 16.23
N GLY A 384 -21.33 -14.59 15.46
CA GLY A 384 -21.91 -14.01 14.25
C GLY A 384 -21.05 -14.18 12.98
N SER A 385 -21.35 -13.38 11.96
CA SER A 385 -20.61 -13.37 10.69
C SER A 385 -19.27 -12.66 10.87
N VAL A 386 -18.18 -13.26 10.39
CA VAL A 386 -16.83 -12.74 10.58
C VAL A 386 -16.06 -12.60 9.27
N GLY A 387 -15.19 -11.58 9.20
CA GLY A 387 -14.25 -11.39 8.10
C GLY A 387 -12.88 -11.98 8.44
N LEU A 388 -12.32 -12.79 7.55
CA LEU A 388 -10.96 -13.33 7.67
C LEU A 388 -10.04 -12.61 6.69
N VAL A 389 -9.29 -11.62 7.17
CA VAL A 389 -8.33 -10.83 6.38
C VAL A 389 -7.04 -11.63 6.23
N ASN A 390 -6.78 -12.10 5.02
CA ASN A 390 -5.68 -13.02 4.75
C ASN A 390 -5.11 -12.76 3.34
N ASN A 391 -3.79 -12.88 3.20
CA ASN A 391 -3.13 -12.78 1.89
C ASN A 391 -3.00 -14.14 1.17
N SER A 392 -3.66 -15.18 1.66
CA SER A 392 -3.65 -16.54 1.06
C SER A 392 -4.48 -16.59 -0.22
N ILE A 393 -3.90 -16.15 -1.32
CA ILE A 393 -4.50 -16.03 -2.67
C ILE A 393 -5.25 -17.27 -3.18
N ASN A 394 -4.89 -18.46 -2.69
CA ASN A 394 -5.55 -19.73 -3.05
C ASN A 394 -6.64 -20.18 -2.07
N GLY A 395 -6.80 -19.50 -0.93
CA GLY A 395 -7.83 -19.81 0.06
C GLY A 395 -7.64 -21.12 0.85
N ASN A 396 -6.47 -21.76 0.74
CA ASN A 396 -6.24 -23.08 1.37
C ASN A 396 -6.41 -23.02 2.90
N GLY A 397 -5.83 -22.02 3.57
CA GLY A 397 -5.91 -21.89 5.03
C GLY A 397 -7.35 -21.71 5.52
N GLN A 398 -8.12 -20.85 4.85
CA GLN A 398 -9.55 -20.67 5.16
C GLN A 398 -10.35 -21.93 4.94
N SER A 399 -10.14 -22.65 3.82
CA SER A 399 -10.82 -23.93 3.56
C SER A 399 -10.51 -24.96 4.63
N MET A 400 -9.24 -25.10 5.02
CA MET A 400 -8.83 -26.02 6.07
C MET A 400 -9.49 -25.68 7.42
N LEU A 401 -9.59 -24.41 7.77
CA LEU A 401 -10.29 -23.96 8.98
C LEU A 401 -11.79 -24.30 8.90
N ILE A 402 -12.45 -24.01 7.80
CA ILE A 402 -13.87 -24.32 7.58
C ILE A 402 -14.11 -25.83 7.66
N ASP A 403 -13.30 -26.65 6.99
CA ASP A 403 -13.40 -28.10 7.03
C ASP A 403 -13.27 -28.63 8.48
N TYR A 404 -12.28 -28.11 9.24
CA TYR A 404 -12.11 -28.47 10.65
C TYR A 404 -13.35 -28.12 11.49
N LEU A 405 -13.86 -26.91 11.36
CA LEU A 405 -15.04 -26.46 12.13
C LEU A 405 -16.28 -27.29 11.81
N LEU A 406 -16.52 -27.57 10.54
CA LEU A 406 -17.63 -28.44 10.10
C LEU A 406 -17.50 -29.86 10.67
N SER A 407 -16.28 -30.43 10.74
CA SER A 407 -16.05 -31.75 11.36
C SER A 407 -16.40 -31.80 12.86
N LYS A 408 -16.35 -30.65 13.53
CA LYS A 408 -16.74 -30.47 14.94
C LYS A 408 -18.21 -30.07 15.11
N GLY A 409 -19.00 -30.07 14.04
CA GLY A 409 -20.40 -29.64 14.06
C GLY A 409 -20.59 -28.15 14.32
N LYS A 410 -19.54 -27.35 14.11
CA LYS A 410 -19.56 -25.88 14.26
C LYS A 410 -19.69 -25.22 12.89
N ASP A 411 -20.85 -24.65 12.61
CA ASP A 411 -21.05 -23.82 11.43
C ASP A 411 -20.70 -22.36 11.75
N CYS A 412 -19.79 -21.79 10.98
CA CYS A 412 -19.35 -20.41 11.13
C CYS A 412 -19.45 -19.70 9.78
N ASP A 413 -20.05 -18.52 9.79
CA ASP A 413 -20.12 -17.68 8.62
C ASP A 413 -18.82 -16.86 8.49
N ILE A 414 -17.86 -17.43 7.76
CA ILE A 414 -16.52 -16.84 7.55
C ILE A 414 -16.40 -16.35 6.11
N LEU A 415 -16.29 -15.03 5.94
CA LEU A 415 -15.99 -14.39 4.67
C LEU A 415 -14.49 -14.07 4.55
N GLY A 416 -13.80 -14.70 3.61
CA GLY A 416 -12.40 -14.37 3.30
C GLY A 416 -12.27 -13.00 2.63
N LEU A 417 -11.31 -12.19 3.07
CA LEU A 417 -11.04 -10.85 2.57
C LEU A 417 -9.56 -10.77 2.17
N GLN A 418 -9.29 -10.67 0.87
CA GLN A 418 -7.95 -10.81 0.30
C GLN A 418 -7.61 -9.65 -0.63
N PHE A 419 -6.30 -9.38 -0.84
CA PHE A 419 -5.88 -8.44 -1.88
C PHE A 419 -6.27 -8.95 -3.27
N ILE A 420 -6.00 -10.23 -3.52
CA ILE A 420 -6.27 -10.90 -4.80
C ILE A 420 -6.67 -12.35 -4.56
N LYS A 421 -7.49 -12.90 -5.43
CA LYS A 421 -7.85 -14.34 -5.39
C LYS A 421 -7.65 -15.02 -6.74
N THR A 422 -7.33 -16.30 -6.70
CA THR A 422 -7.19 -17.12 -7.90
C THR A 422 -8.53 -17.83 -8.22
N SER A 423 -8.64 -18.35 -9.43
CA SER A 423 -9.77 -19.23 -9.80
C SER A 423 -9.84 -20.51 -8.93
N LYS A 424 -8.70 -20.94 -8.37
CA LYS A 424 -8.65 -22.04 -7.40
C LYS A 424 -9.33 -21.65 -6.09
N CYS A 425 -9.06 -20.44 -5.59
CA CYS A 425 -9.72 -19.90 -4.39
C CYS A 425 -11.25 -19.84 -4.57
N GLU A 426 -11.71 -19.34 -5.71
CA GLU A 426 -13.16 -19.25 -6.02
C GLU A 426 -13.84 -20.62 -5.98
N LYS A 427 -13.22 -21.64 -6.60
CA LYS A 427 -13.74 -23.02 -6.59
C LYS A 427 -13.73 -23.63 -5.20
N LEU A 428 -12.66 -23.37 -4.43
CA LEU A 428 -12.46 -23.97 -3.11
C LEU A 428 -13.42 -23.39 -2.08
N LEU A 429 -13.61 -22.07 -2.09
CA LEU A 429 -14.41 -21.36 -1.10
C LEU A 429 -15.85 -21.07 -1.54
N LYS A 430 -16.23 -21.44 -2.76
CA LYS A 430 -17.61 -21.37 -3.27
C LYS A 430 -18.31 -20.03 -3.00
N GLY A 431 -17.61 -18.91 -3.29
CA GLY A 431 -18.12 -17.56 -3.06
C GLY A 431 -17.90 -16.98 -1.66
N LYS A 432 -17.43 -17.78 -0.68
CA LYS A 432 -17.08 -17.29 0.68
C LYS A 432 -15.73 -16.56 0.70
N CYS A 433 -15.41 -15.79 -0.35
CA CYS A 433 -14.21 -14.96 -0.43
C CYS A 433 -14.43 -13.75 -1.33
N ARG A 434 -14.00 -12.59 -0.89
CA ARG A 434 -13.93 -11.35 -1.66
C ARG A 434 -12.48 -10.95 -1.87
N ALA A 435 -12.20 -10.31 -3.00
CA ALA A 435 -10.89 -9.76 -3.30
C ALA A 435 -11.01 -8.27 -3.63
N TRP A 436 -10.04 -7.49 -3.17
CA TRP A 436 -9.94 -6.07 -3.49
C TRP A 436 -9.62 -5.86 -4.97
N LEU A 437 -8.58 -6.58 -5.47
CA LEU A 437 -8.16 -6.49 -6.86
C LEU A 437 -8.94 -7.48 -7.72
N THR A 438 -9.80 -6.94 -8.57
CA THR A 438 -10.69 -7.69 -9.46
C THR A 438 -10.51 -7.27 -10.91
N GLU A 439 -11.08 -8.01 -11.84
CA GLU A 439 -11.09 -7.68 -13.27
C GLU A 439 -11.86 -6.39 -13.59
N SER A 440 -12.72 -5.95 -12.67
CA SER A 440 -13.48 -4.70 -12.83
C SER A 440 -12.65 -3.46 -12.52
N ASN A 441 -11.59 -3.56 -11.70
CA ASN A 441 -10.80 -2.41 -11.27
C ASN A 441 -9.34 -2.41 -11.76
N ILE A 442 -8.79 -3.56 -12.16
CA ILE A 442 -7.45 -3.66 -12.75
C ILE A 442 -7.42 -4.61 -13.96
N SER A 443 -6.45 -4.40 -14.86
CA SER A 443 -6.27 -5.31 -16.00
C SER A 443 -5.79 -6.70 -15.55
N GLU A 444 -6.17 -7.76 -16.29
CA GLU A 444 -5.67 -9.12 -16.05
C GLU A 444 -4.14 -9.22 -16.06
N PHE A 445 -3.48 -8.41 -16.88
CA PHE A 445 -2.04 -8.32 -16.88
C PHE A 445 -1.51 -7.75 -15.56
N SER A 446 -2.08 -6.66 -15.05
CA SER A 446 -1.71 -6.06 -13.77
C SER A 446 -1.94 -7.02 -12.62
N LYS A 447 -3.07 -7.74 -12.63
CA LYS A 447 -3.41 -8.78 -11.67
C LYS A 447 -2.38 -9.91 -11.64
N THR A 448 -2.00 -10.42 -12.82
CA THR A 448 -0.97 -11.46 -12.95
C THR A 448 0.39 -10.98 -12.47
N ARG A 449 0.79 -9.73 -12.75
CA ARG A 449 2.07 -9.16 -12.29
C ARG A 449 2.09 -8.95 -10.78
N PHE A 450 1.02 -8.44 -10.21
CA PHE A 450 0.86 -8.31 -8.76
C PHE A 450 0.96 -9.68 -8.08
N TYR A 451 0.22 -10.68 -8.59
CA TYR A 451 0.27 -12.05 -8.12
C TYR A 451 1.69 -12.64 -8.13
N SER A 452 2.44 -12.44 -9.22
CA SER A 452 3.80 -12.95 -9.37
C SER A 452 4.81 -12.33 -8.39
N ASN A 453 4.46 -11.19 -7.80
CA ASN A 453 5.31 -10.45 -6.85
C ASN A 453 4.65 -10.30 -5.45
N CYS A 454 3.64 -11.13 -5.13
CA CYS A 454 2.92 -11.03 -3.84
C CYS A 454 3.85 -11.23 -2.64
N LEU A 455 4.90 -12.03 -2.77
CA LEU A 455 5.90 -12.25 -1.74
C LEU A 455 6.55 -10.94 -1.25
N LEU A 456 6.87 -10.02 -2.17
CA LEU A 456 7.44 -8.72 -1.79
C LEU A 456 6.47 -7.91 -0.92
N MET A 457 5.18 -7.92 -1.28
CA MET A 457 4.15 -7.24 -0.49
C MET A 457 3.99 -7.89 0.90
N GLU A 458 4.02 -9.22 0.97
CA GLU A 458 3.96 -9.98 2.23
C GLU A 458 5.09 -9.56 3.16
N HIS A 459 6.34 -9.48 2.67
CA HIS A 459 7.50 -9.05 3.46
C HIS A 459 7.34 -7.65 4.05
N LEU A 460 6.77 -6.70 3.30
CA LEU A 460 6.55 -5.35 3.78
C LEU A 460 5.54 -5.26 4.94
N MET A 461 4.67 -6.27 5.10
CA MET A 461 3.62 -6.29 6.11
C MET A 461 3.93 -7.21 7.31
N PHE A 462 5.04 -7.95 7.28
CA PHE A 462 5.34 -8.95 8.30
C PHE A 462 5.41 -8.39 9.73
N GLU A 463 4.90 -9.20 10.65
CA GLU A 463 5.17 -9.06 12.07
C GLU A 463 6.63 -9.43 12.38
N PRO A 464 7.33 -8.75 13.31
CA PRO A 464 8.70 -9.10 13.71
C PRO A 464 8.73 -10.35 14.59
N CYS A 465 8.20 -11.48 14.10
CA CYS A 465 8.26 -12.77 14.75
C CYS A 465 8.35 -13.90 13.72
N GLY A 466 8.81 -15.07 14.18
CA GLY A 466 8.87 -16.28 13.36
C GLY A 466 7.49 -16.85 13.04
N THR A 467 7.46 -17.84 12.15
CA THR A 467 6.24 -18.53 11.74
C THR A 467 5.59 -19.25 12.92
N SER A 468 4.27 -19.17 13.05
CA SER A 468 3.47 -19.90 14.05
C SER A 468 3.63 -21.41 13.84
N ILE A 469 3.95 -22.14 14.92
CA ILE A 469 4.24 -23.57 14.90
C ILE A 469 3.04 -24.37 15.41
N ARG A 470 2.71 -24.22 16.70
CA ARG A 470 1.67 -24.98 17.39
C ARG A 470 1.09 -24.20 18.57
N PHE A 471 -0.05 -24.64 19.10
CA PHE A 471 -0.64 -24.11 20.31
C PHE A 471 0.01 -24.73 21.55
N TYR A 472 0.05 -23.95 22.64
CA TYR A 472 0.47 -24.43 23.95
C TYR A 472 -0.27 -23.67 25.04
N ARG A 473 -0.33 -24.27 26.25
CA ARG A 473 -0.97 -23.65 27.39
C ARG A 473 0.06 -22.89 28.23
N HIS A 474 -0.24 -21.62 28.50
CA HIS A 474 0.53 -20.79 29.41
C HIS A 474 -0.40 -20.24 30.50
N GLY A 475 -0.33 -20.82 31.70
CA GLY A 475 -1.31 -20.58 32.75
C GLY A 475 -2.73 -20.95 32.31
N ASN A 476 -3.66 -20.00 32.38
CA ASN A 476 -5.06 -20.18 31.95
C ASN A 476 -5.31 -19.73 30.50
N LYS A 477 -4.27 -19.41 29.71
CA LYS A 477 -4.43 -18.94 28.34
C LYS A 477 -3.81 -19.91 27.36
N VAL A 478 -4.42 -20.00 26.18
CA VAL A 478 -3.82 -20.67 25.04
C VAL A 478 -3.02 -19.64 24.23
N GLU A 479 -1.77 -19.94 24.01
CA GLU A 479 -0.84 -19.13 23.22
C GLU A 479 -0.32 -19.94 22.03
N VAL A 480 0.32 -19.25 21.08
CA VAL A 480 0.91 -19.88 19.89
C VAL A 480 2.42 -19.78 19.97
N LEU A 481 3.07 -20.92 19.95
CA LEU A 481 4.52 -21.02 19.82
C LEU A 481 4.91 -20.59 18.41
N CYS A 482 5.79 -19.61 18.31
CA CYS A 482 6.40 -19.19 17.05
C CYS A 482 7.80 -19.77 16.93
N ALA A 483 8.23 -20.02 15.69
CA ALA A 483 9.60 -20.39 15.41
C ALA A 483 10.56 -19.31 15.95
N PRO A 484 11.75 -19.66 16.38
CA PRO A 484 12.76 -18.68 16.68
C PRO A 484 12.99 -17.84 15.41
N PRO A 485 13.30 -16.56 15.60
CA PRO A 485 13.62 -15.70 14.49
C PRO A 485 14.75 -16.31 13.66
N ARG A 486 14.51 -16.48 12.37
CA ARG A 486 15.57 -16.91 11.43
C ARG A 486 16.52 -15.75 11.16
N THR A 487 17.58 -16.00 10.39
CA THR A 487 18.54 -14.99 9.89
C THR A 487 17.89 -13.79 9.19
N GLU A 488 16.66 -13.95 8.75
CA GLU A 488 15.77 -12.94 8.18
C GLU A 488 15.46 -11.76 9.11
N GLN A 489 15.64 -11.91 10.42
CA GLN A 489 15.42 -10.80 11.36
C GLN A 489 16.39 -9.64 11.21
N LYS A 490 17.48 -9.79 10.52
CA LYS A 490 18.30 -8.65 10.10
C LYS A 490 17.51 -7.70 9.16
N ASP A 491 16.51 -8.23 8.49
CA ASP A 491 15.64 -7.46 7.61
C ASP A 491 14.46 -6.84 8.36
N PHE A 492 14.11 -7.32 9.57
CA PHE A 492 12.99 -6.74 10.35
C PHE A 492 13.21 -5.29 10.73
N GLU A 493 14.43 -4.87 11.01
CA GLU A 493 14.72 -3.47 11.30
C GLU A 493 14.37 -2.58 10.10
N LYS A 494 14.76 -3.00 8.90
CA LYS A 494 14.42 -2.29 7.65
C LYS A 494 12.92 -2.27 7.40
N ILE A 495 12.26 -3.43 7.56
CA ILE A 495 10.80 -3.56 7.42
C ILE A 495 10.08 -2.70 8.47
N ALA A 496 10.53 -2.71 9.72
CA ALA A 496 9.97 -1.89 10.78
C ALA A 496 10.11 -0.39 10.49
N ASN A 497 11.24 0.05 9.91
CA ASN A 497 11.43 1.43 9.47
C ASN A 497 10.46 1.80 8.33
N ILE A 498 10.31 0.93 7.33
CA ILE A 498 9.33 1.12 6.24
C ILE A 498 7.91 1.22 6.82
N GLN A 499 7.53 0.31 7.71
CA GLN A 499 6.21 0.32 8.38
C GLN A 499 6.00 1.58 9.23
N LYS A 500 7.03 2.06 9.93
CA LYS A 500 6.99 3.31 10.70
C LYS A 500 6.61 4.49 9.81
N TYR A 501 7.27 4.65 8.66
CA TYR A 501 6.96 5.73 7.73
C TYR A 501 5.60 5.56 7.04
N ALA A 502 5.15 4.32 6.82
CA ALA A 502 3.81 4.06 6.35
C ALA A 502 2.75 4.48 7.39
N LEU A 503 3.00 4.26 8.70
CA LEU A 503 2.11 4.75 9.76
C LEU A 503 2.12 6.27 9.88
N GLU A 504 3.25 6.94 9.62
CA GLU A 504 3.33 8.41 9.54
C GLU A 504 2.41 8.94 8.41
N PHE A 505 2.41 8.26 7.25
CA PHE A 505 1.44 8.57 6.19
C PHE A 505 -0.01 8.40 6.67
N VAL A 506 -0.32 7.33 7.39
CA VAL A 506 -1.68 7.08 7.91
C VAL A 506 -2.13 8.19 8.85
N ASP A 507 -1.24 8.68 9.73
CA ASP A 507 -1.53 9.79 10.64
C ASP A 507 -1.83 11.09 9.88
N ASP A 508 -0.98 11.42 8.91
CA ASP A 508 -1.19 12.59 8.06
C ASP A 508 -2.47 12.46 7.22
N TYR A 509 -2.73 11.29 6.67
CA TYR A 509 -3.92 11.00 5.87
C TYR A 509 -5.21 11.14 6.69
N THR A 510 -5.28 10.53 7.87
CA THR A 510 -6.46 10.58 8.74
C THR A 510 -6.73 11.98 9.27
N SER A 511 -5.67 12.74 9.54
CA SER A 511 -5.76 14.11 10.06
C SER A 511 -6.22 15.12 9.01
N HIS A 512 -5.87 14.93 7.74
CA HIS A 512 -6.03 15.95 6.70
C HIS A 512 -7.08 15.61 5.63
N VAL A 513 -7.34 14.35 5.34
CA VAL A 513 -8.03 13.96 4.11
C VAL A 513 -9.30 13.13 4.35
N GLY A 514 -9.20 11.93 4.91
CA GLY A 514 -10.32 11.03 5.11
C GLY A 514 -11.16 10.69 3.87
N ILE A 515 -10.63 10.90 2.64
CA ILE A 515 -11.29 10.65 1.35
C ILE A 515 -10.81 9.30 0.81
N SER A 516 -11.65 8.59 0.04
CA SER A 516 -11.26 7.35 -0.63
C SER A 516 -10.07 7.59 -1.57
N LEU A 517 -9.09 6.68 -1.58
CA LEU A 517 -7.95 6.76 -2.49
C LEU A 517 -8.25 6.18 -3.89
N ASP A 518 -9.35 5.45 -4.03
CA ASP A 518 -9.84 4.90 -5.31
C ASP A 518 -8.73 4.25 -6.16
N MET A 519 -8.04 3.26 -5.61
CA MET A 519 -6.94 2.52 -6.25
C MET A 519 -5.63 3.30 -6.46
N ALA A 520 -5.53 4.55 -6.00
CA ALA A 520 -4.30 5.33 -6.19
C ALA A 520 -3.10 4.72 -5.44
N GLY A 521 -3.34 4.14 -4.27
CA GLY A 521 -2.32 3.41 -3.52
C GLY A 521 -1.80 2.17 -4.26
N PHE A 522 -2.71 1.41 -4.89
CA PHE A 522 -2.34 0.28 -5.73
C PHE A 522 -1.44 0.69 -6.90
N TYR A 523 -1.79 1.74 -7.62
CA TYR A 523 -1.00 2.14 -8.80
C TYR A 523 0.40 2.63 -8.43
N GLY A 524 0.59 3.31 -7.30
CA GLY A 524 1.90 3.67 -6.79
C GLY A 524 2.78 2.43 -6.56
N TYR A 525 2.26 1.45 -5.85
CA TYR A 525 2.95 0.17 -5.61
C TYR A 525 3.24 -0.59 -6.92
N PHE A 526 2.26 -0.66 -7.83
CA PHE A 526 2.42 -1.35 -9.11
C PHE A 526 3.49 -0.71 -10.00
N ASN A 527 3.57 0.61 -10.04
CA ASN A 527 4.61 1.32 -10.77
C ASN A 527 6.01 1.05 -10.20
N MET A 528 6.13 1.00 -8.86
CA MET A 528 7.38 0.60 -8.20
C MET A 528 7.76 -0.85 -8.55
N LEU A 529 6.81 -1.78 -8.55
CA LEU A 529 7.08 -3.17 -8.96
C LEU A 529 7.65 -3.25 -10.37
N CYS A 530 7.08 -2.48 -11.30
CA CYS A 530 7.45 -2.54 -12.71
C CYS A 530 8.74 -1.78 -13.05
N HIS A 531 8.99 -0.65 -12.38
CA HIS A 531 10.11 0.25 -12.69
C HIS A 531 10.73 0.82 -11.40
N PRO A 532 11.37 -0.01 -10.56
CA PRO A 532 11.95 0.47 -9.31
C PRO A 532 13.16 1.39 -9.55
N LEU A 533 13.34 2.36 -8.64
CA LEU A 533 14.62 3.06 -8.53
C LEU A 533 15.71 2.12 -8.02
N TYR A 534 16.97 2.44 -8.29
CA TYR A 534 18.08 1.59 -7.89
C TYR A 534 18.14 1.36 -6.37
N ASP A 535 18.00 2.43 -5.56
CA ASP A 535 18.05 2.32 -4.09
C ASP A 535 16.88 1.52 -3.53
N ASP A 536 15.68 1.65 -4.13
CA ASP A 536 14.50 0.89 -3.74
C ASP A 536 14.65 -0.60 -4.11
N ALA A 537 15.20 -0.87 -5.31
CA ALA A 537 15.53 -2.23 -5.73
C ALA A 537 16.63 -2.84 -4.85
N ALA A 538 17.62 -2.06 -4.40
CA ALA A 538 18.68 -2.51 -3.50
C ALA A 538 18.11 -2.84 -2.12
N LEU A 539 17.25 -1.98 -1.57
CA LEU A 539 16.63 -2.22 -0.27
C LEU A 539 15.74 -3.48 -0.29
N LEU A 540 14.80 -3.55 -1.24
CA LEU A 540 13.79 -4.60 -1.28
C LEU A 540 14.30 -5.90 -1.91
N GLY A 541 15.11 -5.81 -2.96
CA GLY A 541 15.64 -6.96 -3.69
C GLY A 541 16.65 -7.79 -2.87
N HIS A 542 17.30 -7.19 -1.87
CA HIS A 542 18.22 -7.87 -0.98
C HIS A 542 17.55 -8.44 0.29
N LEU A 543 16.24 -8.29 0.46
CA LEU A 543 15.51 -9.00 1.51
C LEU A 543 15.62 -10.52 1.29
N ASN A 544 15.63 -11.27 2.39
CA ASN A 544 15.69 -12.73 2.32
C ASN A 544 14.32 -13.30 1.93
N ASP A 545 14.31 -14.34 1.10
CA ASP A 545 13.09 -15.09 0.74
C ASP A 545 12.83 -16.18 1.79
N ASP A 546 11.77 -16.02 2.57
CA ASP A 546 11.43 -16.88 3.72
C ASP A 546 11.04 -18.32 3.36
N ASP A 547 10.65 -18.59 2.12
CA ASP A 547 10.06 -19.87 1.73
C ASP A 547 11.10 -20.94 1.35
N MET A 548 12.39 -20.59 1.33
CA MET A 548 13.44 -21.48 0.84
C MET A 548 14.55 -21.69 1.87
N ASP A 549 15.09 -22.90 1.93
CA ASP A 549 16.30 -23.20 2.71
C ASP A 549 17.52 -22.50 2.10
N GLY A 550 18.06 -21.49 2.77
CA GLY A 550 19.29 -20.81 2.39
C GLY A 550 19.20 -19.28 2.25
N ASP A 551 20.34 -18.66 1.90
CA ASP A 551 20.50 -17.21 1.70
C ASP A 551 19.92 -16.72 0.36
N LYS A 552 18.71 -17.15 -0.01
CA LYS A 552 18.06 -16.69 -1.22
C LYS A 552 17.53 -15.27 -1.01
N LYS A 553 17.74 -14.40 -1.99
CA LYS A 553 17.26 -13.03 -2.02
C LYS A 553 16.08 -12.87 -2.97
N ILE A 554 15.18 -11.91 -2.68
CA ILE A 554 14.02 -11.60 -3.54
C ILE A 554 14.47 -11.24 -4.97
N SER A 555 15.59 -10.51 -5.10
CA SER A 555 16.25 -10.26 -6.40
C SER A 555 17.69 -10.74 -6.32
N ASP A 556 17.91 -12.04 -6.55
CA ASP A 556 19.23 -12.64 -6.38
C ASP A 556 20.20 -12.21 -7.48
N THR A 557 21.11 -11.32 -7.13
CA THR A 557 22.11 -10.75 -8.04
C THR A 557 23.33 -11.66 -8.27
N ARG A 558 23.44 -12.81 -7.59
CA ARG A 558 24.48 -13.81 -7.85
C ARG A 558 24.37 -14.39 -9.26
N PHE A 559 23.16 -14.48 -9.81
CA PHE A 559 22.94 -14.91 -11.20
C PHE A 559 23.48 -13.87 -12.19
N PRO A 560 24.27 -14.27 -13.20
CA PRO A 560 24.70 -13.36 -14.27
C PRO A 560 23.53 -12.98 -15.17
N PHE A 561 23.49 -11.72 -15.59
CA PHE A 561 22.51 -11.27 -16.57
C PHE A 561 22.73 -11.96 -17.93
N ARG A 562 21.65 -12.37 -18.57
CA ARG A 562 21.62 -12.90 -19.93
C ARG A 562 20.59 -12.14 -20.77
N PHE A 563 20.96 -11.72 -21.96
CA PHE A 563 20.09 -10.91 -22.83
C PHE A 563 18.73 -11.57 -23.11
N LYS A 564 18.67 -12.91 -23.20
CA LYS A 564 17.40 -13.65 -23.35
C LYS A 564 16.39 -13.44 -22.22
N TYR A 565 16.83 -12.99 -21.03
CA TYR A 565 15.94 -12.67 -19.92
C TYR A 565 14.99 -11.51 -20.23
N LEU A 566 15.41 -10.55 -21.08
CA LEU A 566 14.55 -9.45 -21.54
C LEU A 566 13.35 -9.94 -22.37
N PHE A 567 13.44 -11.15 -22.90
CA PHE A 567 12.35 -11.82 -23.61
C PHE A 567 11.62 -12.84 -22.74
N SER A 568 11.75 -12.72 -21.42
CA SER A 568 11.13 -13.62 -20.43
C SER A 568 11.47 -15.11 -20.64
N ARG A 569 12.69 -15.40 -21.12
CA ARG A 569 13.18 -16.77 -21.40
C ARG A 569 14.26 -17.19 -20.42
N ASP A 570 14.11 -18.39 -19.87
CA ASP A 570 15.10 -19.07 -19.03
C ASP A 570 15.60 -18.23 -17.83
N ILE A 571 14.74 -17.35 -17.29
CA ILE A 571 15.04 -16.60 -16.07
C ILE A 571 15.07 -17.60 -14.92
N PRO A 572 16.13 -17.63 -14.08
CA PRO A 572 16.19 -18.51 -12.93
C PRO A 572 14.95 -18.35 -12.04
N PHE A 573 14.41 -19.47 -11.56
CA PHE A 573 13.24 -19.48 -10.66
C PHE A 573 13.53 -18.71 -9.36
N ASP A 574 14.79 -18.73 -8.95
CA ASP A 574 15.25 -18.04 -7.73
C ASP A 574 15.23 -16.50 -7.81
N ILE A 575 15.01 -15.93 -8.98
CA ILE A 575 14.81 -14.49 -9.12
C ILE A 575 13.29 -14.21 -9.04
N THR A 576 12.81 -13.96 -7.84
CA THR A 576 11.38 -13.74 -7.56
C THR A 576 10.92 -12.39 -8.12
N TRP A 577 11.62 -11.31 -7.78
CA TRP A 577 11.33 -9.96 -8.33
C TRP A 577 12.30 -9.62 -9.45
N ARG A 578 11.88 -9.86 -10.67
CA ARG A 578 12.70 -9.78 -11.87
C ARG A 578 13.04 -8.35 -12.27
N GLU A 579 12.11 -7.43 -12.13
CA GLU A 579 12.33 -6.01 -12.44
C GLU A 579 13.34 -5.39 -11.46
N GLY A 580 13.26 -5.71 -10.17
CA GLY A 580 14.27 -5.35 -9.18
C GLY A 580 15.66 -5.90 -9.55
N TYR A 581 15.73 -7.17 -9.96
CA TYR A 581 16.97 -7.77 -10.43
C TYR A 581 17.54 -7.03 -11.65
N PHE A 582 16.71 -6.69 -12.64
CA PHE A 582 17.18 -5.95 -13.81
C PHE A 582 17.72 -4.58 -13.43
N THR A 583 17.04 -3.86 -12.56
CA THR A 583 17.51 -2.57 -12.03
C THR A 583 18.86 -2.71 -11.33
N LEU A 584 19.03 -3.73 -10.48
CA LEU A 584 20.30 -4.01 -9.79
C LEU A 584 21.43 -4.43 -10.73
N LYS A 585 21.08 -4.97 -11.90
CA LYS A 585 22.04 -5.24 -13.01
C LYS A 585 22.28 -4.05 -13.93
N ASN A 586 21.84 -2.85 -13.55
CA ASN A 586 21.95 -1.61 -14.32
C ASN A 586 21.31 -1.72 -15.72
N ILE A 587 20.26 -2.52 -15.87
CA ILE A 587 19.48 -2.57 -17.11
C ILE A 587 18.63 -1.29 -17.17
N SER A 588 18.75 -0.58 -18.29
CA SER A 588 18.02 0.68 -18.48
C SER A 588 16.50 0.50 -18.41
N TRP A 589 15.79 1.58 -18.13
CA TRP A 589 14.32 1.63 -18.16
C TRP A 589 13.73 1.02 -19.46
N TRP A 590 14.35 1.27 -20.61
CA TRP A 590 13.96 0.68 -21.90
C TRP A 590 14.09 -0.85 -21.91
N GLY A 591 15.15 -1.39 -21.33
CA GLY A 591 15.33 -2.84 -21.22
C GLY A 591 14.26 -3.48 -20.34
N ILE A 592 13.92 -2.87 -19.20
CA ILE A 592 12.83 -3.33 -18.33
C ILE A 592 11.48 -3.23 -19.05
N SER A 593 11.23 -2.14 -19.77
CA SER A 593 10.02 -1.98 -20.59
C SER A 593 9.91 -3.06 -21.67
N LEU A 594 11.02 -3.41 -22.34
CA LEU A 594 11.06 -4.50 -23.31
C LEU A 594 10.70 -5.85 -22.66
N TYR A 595 11.23 -6.12 -21.46
CA TYR A 595 10.85 -7.30 -20.70
C TYR A 595 9.35 -7.32 -20.41
N LEU A 596 8.78 -6.24 -19.90
CA LEU A 596 7.35 -6.12 -19.59
C LEU A 596 6.46 -6.32 -20.84
N ILE A 597 6.86 -5.77 -21.98
CA ILE A 597 6.18 -6.01 -23.26
C ILE A 597 6.25 -7.50 -23.64
N SER A 598 7.42 -8.13 -23.49
CA SER A 598 7.59 -9.57 -23.78
C SER A 598 6.68 -10.43 -22.88
N VAL A 599 6.62 -10.16 -21.58
CA VAL A 599 5.71 -10.85 -20.64
C VAL A 599 4.25 -10.65 -21.05
N ARG A 600 3.86 -9.43 -21.43
CA ARG A 600 2.50 -9.11 -21.86
C ARG A 600 2.12 -9.87 -23.14
N LEU A 601 3.00 -9.92 -24.11
CA LEU A 601 2.77 -10.69 -25.35
C LEU A 601 2.63 -12.20 -25.08
N GLN A 602 3.47 -12.75 -24.20
CA GLN A 602 3.37 -14.16 -23.82
C GLN A 602 2.06 -14.47 -23.09
N PHE A 603 1.63 -13.58 -22.22
CA PHE A 603 0.35 -13.69 -21.50
C PHE A 603 -0.83 -13.75 -22.49
N TYR A 604 -0.92 -12.81 -23.45
CA TYR A 604 -1.99 -12.85 -24.45
C TYR A 604 -1.92 -14.09 -25.36
N LYS A 605 -0.72 -14.55 -25.72
CA LYS A 605 -0.55 -15.79 -26.47
C LYS A 605 -1.09 -17.01 -25.71
N GLN A 606 -0.93 -17.07 -24.40
CA GLN A 606 -1.49 -18.14 -23.56
C GLN A 606 -3.02 -18.08 -23.52
N ILE A 607 -3.61 -16.88 -23.38
CA ILE A 607 -5.07 -16.69 -23.43
C ILE A 607 -5.62 -17.21 -24.77
N VAL A 608 -5.06 -16.76 -25.90
CA VAL A 608 -5.51 -17.22 -27.23
C VAL A 608 -5.40 -18.74 -27.37
N LYS A 609 -4.28 -19.34 -26.94
CA LYS A 609 -4.14 -20.81 -26.93
C LYS A 609 -5.20 -21.52 -26.09
N SER A 610 -5.56 -20.96 -24.93
CA SER A 610 -6.61 -21.53 -24.07
C SER A 610 -7.99 -21.46 -24.71
N TYR A 611 -8.30 -20.35 -25.40
CA TYR A 611 -9.53 -20.21 -26.17
C TYR A 611 -9.61 -21.21 -27.33
N ILE A 612 -8.54 -21.36 -28.11
CA ILE A 612 -8.46 -22.32 -29.22
C ILE A 612 -8.67 -23.74 -28.69
N LYS A 613 -8.00 -24.12 -27.59
CA LYS A 613 -8.22 -25.43 -26.96
C LYS A 613 -9.68 -25.65 -26.56
N ARG A 614 -10.34 -24.66 -25.94
CA ARG A 614 -11.76 -24.77 -25.58
C ARG A 614 -12.67 -24.99 -26.81
N ILE A 615 -12.41 -24.28 -27.90
CA ILE A 615 -13.17 -24.43 -29.15
C ILE A 615 -12.94 -25.80 -29.78
N VAL A 616 -11.72 -26.34 -29.74
CA VAL A 616 -11.38 -27.66 -30.30
C VAL A 616 -11.93 -28.80 -29.45
N PHE A 617 -12.09 -28.64 -28.13
CA PHE A 617 -12.69 -29.65 -27.25
C PHE A 617 -14.22 -29.56 -27.16
N LEU A 618 -14.84 -28.54 -27.76
CA LEU A 618 -16.30 -28.40 -27.88
C LEU A 618 -16.81 -28.87 -29.26
N LYS A 619 -15.94 -29.35 -30.14
CA LYS A 619 -16.24 -30.14 -31.34
C LYS A 619 -15.88 -31.61 -31.09
#